data_7a91ec9b562cab94a1d2c68a00cb8904
#
_entry.id   7a91ec9b562cab94a1d2c68a00cb8904
#
_cell.length_a   1.000
_cell.length_b   1.000
_cell.length_c   1.000
_cell.angle_alpha   90.00
_cell.angle_beta   90.00
_cell.angle_gamma   90.00
#
_symmetry.space_group_name_H-M   'P 1'
#
loop_
_entity.id
_entity.type
_entity.pdbx_description
1 polymer ?
#
loop_
_entity_poly.entity_id
_entity_poly.type
_entity_poly.pdbx_seq_one_letter_code
_entity_poly.pdbx_strand_id
1 'polypeptide(L)'
;MVTVRSLGLNGIGGYEVGVECFLSGGLPAFDVVGLPDAAVREARDRVRAAIKNCGAKFPVSRITVNLAPARLRKEGTLYDLPILLGILTASDELKALPENAAFLGELSLSGQLRPVTGVLPMALYAARSGIRELYVPEENAAEATLAENLTVYGVRDVGQLVRHLRREEPMAPAEPWQPTRQDLHLPDMADVMGQENVKRALEIAAAGGHNVLLIGSPGSGKSMLARRLPSILPDMTHEESMQTTEIYSVAGLTDARSPLVTHRPFRSPHHTASPVSLAGGGTVPRPGEISLAHNGILFLDELPEFDKSALETLRQPLEDGVVTITRAAGSLTLPSRFMLVCAMNPCRCGWYGHPSGRCTCSEAQVENYMRRISGPLLDRIDMHVEVPSVEYDAMRRRTQPESSAVIRARVNAAREIQKARFSGIGISCNAYMTPAMIGQFCDLDPAGERLMQGAFDRMGLTGRSHDRILRMARTIADLEGSEAIRPDHLAEAIQYRSTSILK
;
A
#
# COMPACT_ATOMS: atom_id res chain seq x y z
N MET A 1 34.81 -21.21 13.57
CA MET A 1 33.59 -20.87 12.83
C MET A 1 32.68 -20.06 13.74
N VAL A 2 32.20 -18.94 13.30
CA VAL A 2 31.33 -18.01 14.05
C VAL A 2 30.06 -17.78 13.24
N THR A 3 28.90 -17.72 13.87
CA THR A 3 27.64 -17.42 13.24
C THR A 3 27.08 -16.12 13.82
N VAL A 4 26.78 -15.15 12.95
CA VAL A 4 26.11 -13.89 13.29
C VAL A 4 24.69 -13.94 12.75
N ARG A 5 23.70 -13.63 13.59
CA ARG A 5 22.31 -13.56 13.14
C ARG A 5 22.05 -12.27 12.41
N SER A 6 21.43 -12.38 11.25
CA SER A 6 20.93 -11.28 10.44
C SER A 6 19.52 -11.61 9.95
N LEU A 7 18.94 -10.72 9.19
CA LEU A 7 17.59 -10.87 8.66
C LEU A 7 17.61 -10.54 7.16
N GLY A 8 16.63 -11.06 6.45
CA GLY A 8 16.42 -10.79 5.03
C GLY A 8 14.94 -10.65 4.71
N LEU A 9 14.64 -10.27 3.49
CA LEU A 9 13.28 -10.10 2.99
C LEU A 9 12.94 -11.19 1.97
N ASN A 10 11.76 -11.75 2.12
CA ASN A 10 11.12 -12.56 1.08
C ASN A 10 9.70 -11.99 0.86
N GLY A 11 9.57 -11.18 -0.18
CA GLY A 11 8.37 -10.38 -0.35
C GLY A 11 8.26 -9.25 0.66
N ILE A 12 7.14 -9.22 1.39
CA ILE A 12 6.94 -8.34 2.54
C ILE A 12 7.23 -9.05 3.88
N GLY A 13 7.66 -10.29 3.86
CA GLY A 13 7.98 -11.04 5.08
C GLY A 13 9.46 -11.05 5.38
N GLY A 14 9.83 -10.86 6.66
CA GLY A 14 11.18 -11.06 7.15
C GLY A 14 11.50 -12.55 7.31
N TYR A 15 12.77 -12.90 7.21
CA TYR A 15 13.29 -14.23 7.58
C TYR A 15 14.69 -14.12 8.17
N GLU A 16 15.10 -15.12 8.94
CA GLU A 16 16.43 -15.17 9.55
C GLU A 16 17.50 -15.59 8.55
N VAL A 17 18.64 -14.90 8.61
CA VAL A 17 19.87 -15.22 7.86
C VAL A 17 21.02 -15.45 8.83
N GLY A 18 21.53 -16.66 8.83
CA GLY A 18 22.78 -16.97 9.54
C GLY A 18 23.99 -16.59 8.69
N VAL A 19 24.80 -15.66 9.17
CA VAL A 19 26.06 -15.26 8.53
C VAL A 19 27.20 -16.03 9.20
N GLU A 20 27.63 -17.13 8.57
CA GLU A 20 28.66 -18.03 9.08
C GLU A 20 30.02 -17.61 8.51
N CYS A 21 30.94 -17.23 9.39
CA CYS A 21 32.30 -16.81 9.01
C CYS A 21 33.33 -17.85 9.45
N PHE A 22 34.18 -18.25 8.52
CA PHE A 22 35.28 -19.18 8.74
C PHE A 22 36.59 -18.62 8.20
N LEU A 23 37.60 -18.63 9.06
CA LEU A 23 38.97 -18.27 8.71
C LEU A 23 39.83 -19.54 8.61
N SER A 24 40.57 -19.70 7.49
CA SER A 24 41.47 -20.82 7.28
C SER A 24 42.83 -20.33 6.82
N GLY A 25 43.87 -21.15 7.05
CA GLY A 25 45.20 -20.89 6.52
C GLY A 25 45.25 -21.02 4.99
N GLY A 26 46.21 -20.38 4.36
CA GLY A 26 46.42 -20.42 2.90
C GLY A 26 46.55 -19.04 2.27
N LEU A 27 46.48 -18.99 0.94
CA LEU A 27 46.51 -17.72 0.22
C LEU A 27 45.30 -16.88 0.59
N PRO A 28 45.48 -15.57 0.89
CA PRO A 28 44.39 -14.67 1.21
C PRO A 28 43.31 -14.65 0.12
N ALA A 29 42.09 -15.00 0.49
CA ALA A 29 40.92 -14.99 -0.37
C ALA A 29 39.71 -14.53 0.42
N PHE A 30 38.68 -14.07 -0.29
CA PHE A 30 37.38 -13.69 0.31
C PHE A 30 36.26 -14.24 -0.56
N ASP A 31 35.62 -15.29 -0.06
CA ASP A 31 34.57 -16.02 -0.77
C ASP A 31 33.24 -15.87 -0.03
N VAL A 32 32.18 -15.45 -0.75
CA VAL A 32 30.81 -15.41 -0.21
C VAL A 32 29.95 -16.43 -0.93
N VAL A 33 29.33 -17.33 -0.18
CA VAL A 33 28.45 -18.40 -0.67
C VAL A 33 27.04 -18.29 -0.07
N GLY A 34 26.08 -19.05 -0.56
CA GLY A 34 24.69 -19.01 -0.08
C GLY A 34 23.75 -18.16 -0.96
N LEU A 35 23.98 -18.19 -2.29
CA LEU A 35 23.21 -17.43 -3.30
C LEU A 35 23.25 -15.91 -3.12
N PRO A 36 24.45 -15.30 -2.94
CA PRO A 36 24.58 -13.85 -2.87
C PRO A 36 24.32 -13.20 -4.23
N ASP A 37 23.69 -12.03 -4.26
CA ASP A 37 23.65 -11.18 -5.45
C ASP A 37 24.99 -10.45 -5.71
N ALA A 38 25.03 -9.56 -6.70
CA ALA A 38 26.24 -8.80 -7.01
C ALA A 38 26.62 -7.85 -5.86
N ALA A 39 25.65 -7.18 -5.25
CA ALA A 39 25.87 -6.22 -4.18
C ALA A 39 26.47 -6.87 -2.93
N VAL A 40 26.00 -8.08 -2.58
CA VAL A 40 26.57 -8.88 -1.47
C VAL A 40 27.99 -9.34 -1.79
N ARG A 41 28.31 -9.69 -3.04
CA ARG A 41 29.68 -10.07 -3.43
C ARG A 41 30.66 -8.91 -3.34
N GLU A 42 30.20 -7.69 -3.59
CA GLU A 42 31.00 -6.46 -3.45
C GLU A 42 31.23 -6.03 -2.00
N ALA A 43 30.55 -6.64 -1.03
CA ALA A 43 30.72 -6.36 0.40
C ALA A 43 32.18 -6.42 0.87
N ARG A 44 33.02 -7.26 0.22
CA ARG A 44 34.44 -7.44 0.56
C ARG A 44 35.20 -6.12 0.72
N ASP A 45 35.07 -5.22 -0.24
CA ASP A 45 35.86 -3.99 -0.25
C ASP A 45 35.36 -2.98 0.77
N ARG A 46 34.02 -2.92 0.97
CA ARG A 46 33.39 -2.09 2.01
C ARG A 46 33.74 -2.60 3.41
N VAL A 47 33.62 -3.89 3.67
CA VAL A 47 33.95 -4.53 4.93
C VAL A 47 35.45 -4.37 5.25
N ARG A 48 36.31 -4.59 4.29
CA ARG A 48 37.79 -4.42 4.48
C ARG A 48 38.16 -2.99 4.85
N ALA A 49 37.56 -2.00 4.16
CA ALA A 49 37.82 -0.59 4.45
C ALA A 49 37.28 -0.22 5.85
N ALA A 50 36.05 -0.64 6.19
CA ALA A 50 35.42 -0.36 7.49
C ALA A 50 36.21 -0.97 8.64
N ILE A 51 36.68 -2.22 8.54
CA ILE A 51 37.54 -2.87 9.57
C ILE A 51 38.82 -2.05 9.82
N LYS A 52 39.48 -1.60 8.78
CA LYS A 52 40.70 -0.77 8.91
C LYS A 52 40.39 0.58 9.57
N ASN A 53 39.27 1.20 9.21
CA ASN A 53 38.90 2.53 9.72
C ASN A 53 38.42 2.49 11.19
N CYS A 54 37.91 1.36 11.68
CA CYS A 54 37.60 1.19 13.10
C CYS A 54 38.82 0.80 13.96
N GLY A 55 40.02 0.77 13.40
CA GLY A 55 41.30 0.49 14.10
C GLY A 55 41.56 -1.01 14.30
N ALA A 56 40.73 -1.90 13.73
CA ALA A 56 40.96 -3.35 13.80
C ALA A 56 41.81 -3.87 12.65
N LYS A 57 42.44 -5.02 12.83
CA LYS A 57 43.26 -5.66 11.80
C LYS A 57 42.41 -6.55 10.92
N PHE A 58 42.46 -6.32 9.61
CA PHE A 58 41.85 -7.23 8.65
C PHE A 58 42.71 -8.50 8.54
N PRO A 59 42.14 -9.72 8.76
CA PRO A 59 42.92 -10.96 8.80
C PRO A 59 43.56 -11.29 7.42
N VAL A 60 44.85 -11.67 7.45
CA VAL A 60 45.57 -12.15 6.28
C VAL A 60 45.42 -13.68 6.20
N SER A 61 44.23 -14.12 5.84
CA SER A 61 43.82 -15.53 5.75
C SER A 61 42.78 -15.71 4.65
N ARG A 62 42.42 -16.95 4.36
CA ARG A 62 41.26 -17.23 3.52
C ARG A 62 39.98 -17.10 4.35
N ILE A 63 39.14 -16.16 3.96
CA ILE A 63 37.88 -15.85 4.58
C ILE A 63 36.76 -16.47 3.74
N THR A 64 35.94 -17.34 4.34
CA THR A 64 34.73 -17.87 3.72
C THR A 64 33.54 -17.43 4.52
N VAL A 65 32.58 -16.79 3.87
CA VAL A 65 31.29 -16.35 4.45
C VAL A 65 30.17 -17.13 3.79
N ASN A 66 29.40 -17.86 4.59
CA ASN A 66 28.20 -18.55 4.12
C ASN A 66 26.95 -17.86 4.65
N LEU A 67 26.00 -17.55 3.75
CA LEU A 67 24.72 -16.94 4.09
C LEU A 67 23.61 -18.00 4.08
N ALA A 68 23.27 -18.54 5.23
CA ALA A 68 22.24 -19.57 5.40
C ALA A 68 20.83 -18.94 5.58
N PRO A 69 19.75 -19.54 5.06
CA PRO A 69 19.67 -20.80 4.30
C PRO A 69 20.01 -20.61 2.81
N ALA A 70 20.73 -21.53 2.22
CA ALA A 70 21.18 -21.45 0.81
C ALA A 70 20.03 -21.48 -0.21
N ARG A 71 18.81 -21.89 0.17
CA ARG A 71 17.65 -21.96 -0.73
C ARG A 71 17.04 -20.59 -1.07
N LEU A 72 17.30 -19.56 -0.26
CA LEU A 72 16.80 -18.20 -0.46
C LEU A 72 17.95 -17.33 -0.99
N ARG A 73 17.66 -16.54 -2.01
CA ARG A 73 18.61 -15.57 -2.55
C ARG A 73 18.77 -14.41 -1.56
N LYS A 74 19.99 -13.96 -1.34
CA LYS A 74 20.31 -12.80 -0.50
C LYS A 74 20.61 -11.63 -1.40
N GLU A 75 19.88 -10.56 -1.20
CA GLU A 75 19.89 -9.37 -2.04
C GLU A 75 20.22 -8.13 -1.21
N GLY A 76 20.94 -7.19 -1.83
CA GLY A 76 21.26 -5.89 -1.23
C GLY A 76 22.45 -5.90 -0.29
N THR A 77 22.73 -4.74 0.24
CA THR A 77 23.95 -4.43 1.01
C THR A 77 23.80 -4.58 2.53
N LEU A 78 22.60 -4.97 2.99
CA LEU A 78 22.24 -5.05 4.42
C LEU A 78 23.09 -6.08 5.22
N TYR A 79 23.78 -6.98 4.53
CA TYR A 79 24.62 -8.00 5.15
C TYR A 79 26.05 -7.55 5.41
N ASP A 80 26.46 -6.33 5.00
CA ASP A 80 27.81 -5.82 5.21
C ASP A 80 28.20 -5.80 6.68
N LEU A 81 27.31 -5.30 7.55
CA LEU A 81 27.54 -5.23 8.99
C LEU A 81 27.68 -6.62 9.64
N PRO A 82 26.75 -7.57 9.45
CA PRO A 82 26.92 -8.91 10.06
C PRO A 82 28.12 -9.68 9.49
N ILE A 83 28.49 -9.48 8.24
CA ILE A 83 29.75 -10.04 7.67
C ILE A 83 30.97 -9.47 8.39
N LEU A 84 31.01 -8.14 8.59
CA LEU A 84 32.09 -7.48 9.33
C LEU A 84 32.22 -8.03 10.75
N LEU A 85 31.10 -8.11 11.48
CA LEU A 85 31.08 -8.63 12.85
C LEU A 85 31.52 -10.08 12.91
N GLY A 86 31.09 -10.91 11.95
CA GLY A 86 31.53 -12.30 11.84
C GLY A 86 33.04 -12.44 11.64
N ILE A 87 33.66 -11.58 10.83
CA ILE A 87 35.09 -11.56 10.61
C ILE A 87 35.84 -11.10 11.87
N LEU A 88 35.39 -10.02 12.53
CA LEU A 88 36.01 -9.52 13.76
C LEU A 88 35.94 -10.55 14.89
N THR A 89 34.83 -11.28 15.01
CA THR A 89 34.67 -12.33 16.02
C THR A 89 35.52 -13.56 15.66
N ALA A 90 35.60 -13.96 14.39
CA ALA A 90 36.40 -15.08 13.96
C ALA A 90 37.93 -14.82 14.02
N SER A 91 38.35 -13.55 14.05
CA SER A 91 39.74 -13.12 14.24
C SER A 91 40.10 -12.75 15.68
N ASP A 92 39.23 -13.03 16.65
CA ASP A 92 39.40 -12.71 18.09
C ASP A 92 39.53 -11.19 18.39
N GLU A 93 39.16 -10.33 17.45
CA GLU A 93 39.09 -8.86 17.64
C GLU A 93 37.84 -8.46 18.46
N LEU A 94 36.78 -9.29 18.42
CA LEU A 94 35.60 -9.26 19.30
C LEU A 94 35.45 -10.59 20.03
N LYS A 95 35.17 -10.57 21.34
CA LYS A 95 35.08 -11.79 22.15
C LYS A 95 33.81 -12.59 21.86
N ALA A 96 32.64 -11.96 21.98
CA ALA A 96 31.35 -12.60 21.74
C ALA A 96 30.31 -11.58 21.37
N LEU A 97 29.34 -11.98 20.55
CA LEU A 97 28.13 -11.21 20.25
C LEU A 97 26.97 -11.66 21.17
N PRO A 98 26.00 -10.78 21.45
CA PRO A 98 24.81 -11.17 22.20
C PRO A 98 24.05 -12.31 21.50
N GLU A 99 23.69 -13.36 22.23
CA GLU A 99 23.06 -14.57 21.66
C GLU A 99 21.71 -14.31 20.99
N ASN A 100 20.95 -13.36 21.54
CA ASN A 100 19.61 -13.02 21.06
C ASN A 100 19.58 -11.70 20.26
N ALA A 101 20.67 -11.37 19.58
CA ALA A 101 20.81 -10.17 18.77
C ALA A 101 20.84 -10.48 17.28
N ALA A 102 20.30 -9.57 16.47
CA ALA A 102 20.48 -9.56 15.04
C ALA A 102 21.03 -8.21 14.56
N PHE A 103 21.74 -8.23 13.43
CA PHE A 103 22.48 -7.09 12.92
C PHE A 103 22.14 -6.85 11.46
N LEU A 104 21.87 -5.59 11.10
CA LEU A 104 21.56 -5.14 9.75
C LEU A 104 22.31 -3.84 9.46
N GLY A 105 22.80 -3.67 8.26
CA GLY A 105 23.34 -2.37 7.83
C GLY A 105 24.26 -2.46 6.63
N GLU A 106 24.14 -1.49 5.75
CA GLU A 106 25.09 -1.25 4.69
C GLU A 106 26.27 -0.45 5.24
N LEU A 107 27.48 -0.76 4.81
CA LEU A 107 28.70 -0.04 5.19
C LEU A 107 29.18 0.91 4.12
N SER A 108 29.48 2.14 4.52
CA SER A 108 30.32 3.03 3.72
C SER A 108 31.79 2.62 3.86
N LEU A 109 32.64 3.08 2.95
CA LEU A 109 34.10 2.86 3.05
C LEU A 109 34.71 3.52 4.29
N SER A 110 34.09 4.54 4.86
CA SER A 110 34.52 5.18 6.11
C SER A 110 34.07 4.42 7.37
N GLY A 111 33.26 3.37 7.24
CA GLY A 111 32.73 2.60 8.36
C GLY A 111 31.43 3.15 8.94
N GLN A 112 30.81 4.14 8.32
CA GLN A 112 29.47 4.61 8.68
C GLN A 112 28.42 3.63 8.19
N LEU A 113 27.34 3.45 8.96
CA LEU A 113 26.18 2.69 8.53
C LEU A 113 25.24 3.58 7.69
N ARG A 114 24.76 3.00 6.60
CA ARG A 114 23.77 3.61 5.72
C ARG A 114 22.43 2.92 5.87
N PRO A 115 21.32 3.65 5.71
CA PRO A 115 19.97 3.09 5.83
C PRO A 115 19.74 1.96 4.82
N VAL A 116 18.95 0.98 5.24
CA VAL A 116 18.51 -0.16 4.44
C VAL A 116 17.00 -0.19 4.32
N THR A 117 16.47 -0.83 3.28
CA THR A 117 15.04 -0.93 3.03
C THR A 117 14.45 -2.17 3.70
N GLY A 118 13.16 -2.11 4.07
CA GLY A 118 12.41 -3.26 4.59
C GLY A 118 12.75 -3.60 6.05
N VAL A 119 13.13 -2.60 6.84
CA VAL A 119 13.50 -2.84 8.24
C VAL A 119 12.29 -3.23 9.09
N LEU A 120 11.11 -2.64 8.86
CA LEU A 120 9.91 -2.97 9.64
C LEU A 120 9.52 -4.46 9.54
N PRO A 121 9.33 -5.07 8.35
CA PRO A 121 9.00 -6.49 8.27
C PRO A 121 10.10 -7.40 8.86
N MET A 122 11.37 -7.00 8.76
CA MET A 122 12.47 -7.72 9.42
C MET A 122 12.40 -7.61 10.95
N ALA A 123 12.12 -6.43 11.49
CA ALA A 123 11.95 -6.19 12.93
C ALA A 123 10.73 -6.96 13.50
N LEU A 124 9.60 -6.97 12.78
CA LEU A 124 8.42 -7.76 13.15
C LEU A 124 8.72 -9.26 13.17
N TYR A 125 9.49 -9.76 12.21
CA TYR A 125 9.96 -11.13 12.21
C TYR A 125 10.88 -11.40 13.41
N ALA A 126 11.85 -10.53 13.68
CA ALA A 126 12.77 -10.65 14.81
C ALA A 126 12.03 -10.79 16.15
N ALA A 127 11.06 -9.90 16.40
CA ALA A 127 10.25 -9.93 17.62
C ALA A 127 9.50 -11.26 17.82
N ARG A 128 8.97 -11.84 16.72
CA ARG A 128 8.25 -13.13 16.73
C ARG A 128 9.18 -14.33 16.85
N SER A 129 10.44 -14.22 16.43
CA SER A 129 11.42 -15.32 16.38
C SER A 129 12.29 -15.41 17.63
N GLY A 130 11.99 -14.63 18.69
CA GLY A 130 12.72 -14.66 19.95
C GLY A 130 14.04 -13.88 19.94
N ILE A 131 14.30 -13.07 18.90
CA ILE A 131 15.37 -12.07 18.91
C ILE A 131 14.94 -10.96 19.87
N ARG A 132 15.86 -10.52 20.74
CA ARG A 132 15.59 -9.51 21.77
C ARG A 132 16.22 -8.17 21.44
N GLU A 133 17.32 -8.18 20.71
CA GLU A 133 18.10 -6.99 20.36
C GLU A 133 18.27 -6.91 18.85
N LEU A 134 17.99 -5.74 18.29
CA LEU A 134 18.18 -5.48 16.86
C LEU A 134 19.06 -4.25 16.66
N TYR A 135 20.19 -4.46 15.99
CA TYR A 135 21.12 -3.39 15.64
C TYR A 135 20.92 -3.00 14.17
N VAL A 136 20.54 -1.73 13.95
CA VAL A 136 20.20 -1.18 12.63
C VAL A 136 20.89 0.17 12.43
N PRO A 137 21.02 0.66 11.19
CA PRO A 137 21.46 2.05 10.97
C PRO A 137 20.59 3.04 11.76
N GLU A 138 21.20 4.12 12.28
CA GLU A 138 20.51 5.12 13.10
C GLU A 138 19.23 5.67 12.43
N GLU A 139 19.27 5.89 11.11
CA GLU A 139 18.13 6.36 10.31
C GLU A 139 16.97 5.35 10.26
N ASN A 140 17.22 4.06 10.45
CA ASN A 140 16.19 3.01 10.50
C ASN A 140 15.68 2.71 11.92
N ALA A 141 16.30 3.28 12.94
CA ALA A 141 15.96 2.94 14.33
C ALA A 141 14.48 3.23 14.65
N ALA A 142 13.97 4.40 14.27
CA ALA A 142 12.58 4.78 14.49
C ALA A 142 11.59 3.79 13.83
N GLU A 143 11.88 3.35 12.60
CA GLU A 143 11.10 2.33 11.90
C GLU A 143 11.12 0.97 12.63
N ALA A 144 12.30 0.54 13.07
CA ALA A 144 12.45 -0.72 13.78
C ALA A 144 11.71 -0.74 15.13
N THR A 145 11.60 0.42 15.83
CA THR A 145 10.88 0.52 17.10
C THR A 145 9.36 0.34 16.98
N LEU A 146 8.80 0.35 15.77
CA LEU A 146 7.40 -0.01 15.54
C LEU A 146 7.11 -1.48 15.86
N ALA A 147 8.13 -2.35 15.88
CA ALA A 147 8.01 -3.74 16.32
C ALA A 147 8.06 -3.81 17.85
N GLU A 148 6.94 -4.21 18.45
CA GLU A 148 6.84 -4.39 19.90
C GLU A 148 7.75 -5.51 20.42
N ASN A 149 8.15 -5.45 21.68
CA ASN A 149 8.97 -6.47 22.38
C ASN A 149 10.38 -6.67 21.78
N LEU A 150 10.94 -5.66 21.16
CA LEU A 150 12.28 -5.67 20.56
C LEU A 150 13.06 -4.45 21.06
N THR A 151 14.26 -4.67 21.60
CA THR A 151 15.19 -3.59 21.95
C THR A 151 15.98 -3.21 20.70
N VAL A 152 15.82 -1.99 20.24
CA VAL A 152 16.45 -1.49 19.02
C VAL A 152 17.63 -0.60 19.37
N TYR A 153 18.77 -0.80 18.70
CA TYR A 153 19.94 0.07 18.77
C TYR A 153 20.22 0.71 17.42
N GLY A 154 20.16 2.05 17.38
CA GLY A 154 20.54 2.83 16.22
C GLY A 154 22.05 3.02 16.16
N VAL A 155 22.71 2.50 15.13
CA VAL A 155 24.15 2.48 14.96
C VAL A 155 24.57 3.49 13.89
N ARG A 156 25.45 4.44 14.24
CA ARG A 156 26.01 5.43 13.29
C ARG A 156 27.21 4.90 12.52
N ASP A 157 28.10 4.23 13.23
CA ASP A 157 29.35 3.70 12.67
C ASP A 157 29.84 2.43 13.38
N VAL A 158 30.70 1.68 12.71
CA VAL A 158 31.26 0.43 13.22
C VAL A 158 32.06 0.65 14.51
N GLY A 159 32.76 1.78 14.66
CA GLY A 159 33.57 2.05 15.83
C GLY A 159 32.70 2.20 17.09
N GLN A 160 31.56 2.91 16.97
CA GLN A 160 30.56 3.01 18.06
C GLN A 160 30.06 1.63 18.47
N LEU A 161 29.66 0.81 17.50
CA LEU A 161 29.14 -0.54 17.77
C LEU A 161 30.19 -1.43 18.42
N VAL A 162 31.44 -1.41 17.94
CA VAL A 162 32.53 -2.21 18.52
C VAL A 162 32.81 -1.83 19.97
N ARG A 163 32.86 -0.53 20.31
CA ARG A 163 33.02 -0.08 21.71
C ARG A 163 31.84 -0.51 22.59
N HIS A 164 30.61 -0.46 22.07
CA HIS A 164 29.43 -0.97 22.79
C HIS A 164 29.55 -2.48 23.06
N LEU A 165 29.84 -3.27 22.04
CA LEU A 165 29.97 -4.74 22.16
C LEU A 165 31.14 -5.14 23.06
N ARG A 166 32.20 -4.34 23.14
CA ARG A 166 33.30 -4.52 24.10
C ARG A 166 32.95 -4.02 25.51
N ARG A 167 31.77 -3.43 25.71
CA ARG A 167 31.33 -2.79 26.96
C ARG A 167 32.20 -1.60 27.41
N GLU A 168 32.92 -0.99 26.48
CA GLU A 168 33.74 0.20 26.72
C GLU A 168 32.86 1.46 26.76
N GLU A 169 31.88 1.55 25.86
CA GLU A 169 30.95 2.67 25.74
C GLU A 169 29.54 2.15 25.39
N PRO A 170 28.68 1.90 26.41
CA PRO A 170 27.32 1.39 26.16
C PRO A 170 26.45 2.37 25.37
N MET A 171 25.78 1.87 24.34
CA MET A 171 24.77 2.61 23.60
C MET A 171 23.43 2.58 24.35
N ALA A 172 22.70 3.67 24.33
CA ALA A 172 21.30 3.65 24.77
C ALA A 172 20.41 3.02 23.69
N PRO A 173 19.41 2.23 24.07
CA PRO A 173 18.36 1.80 23.14
C PRO A 173 17.65 3.00 22.51
N ALA A 174 17.20 2.83 21.27
CA ALA A 174 16.34 3.81 20.62
C ALA A 174 15.00 3.91 21.36
N GLU A 175 14.54 5.13 21.57
CA GLU A 175 13.21 5.36 22.14
C GLU A 175 12.12 4.89 21.18
N PRO A 176 11.05 4.25 21.67
CA PRO A 176 9.91 3.88 20.84
C PRO A 176 9.34 5.10 20.14
N TRP A 177 9.22 5.00 18.82
CA TRP A 177 8.64 6.08 18.04
C TRP A 177 7.18 6.33 18.45
N GLN A 178 6.84 7.59 18.63
CA GLN A 178 5.47 8.00 18.93
C GLN A 178 4.94 8.91 17.82
N PRO A 179 3.67 8.73 17.43
CA PRO A 179 3.07 9.57 16.42
C PRO A 179 3.00 11.03 16.90
N THR A 180 3.76 11.89 16.28
CA THR A 180 3.56 13.34 16.39
C THR A 180 2.36 13.72 15.53
N ARG A 181 1.46 14.53 16.10
CA ARG A 181 0.30 15.05 15.36
C ARG A 181 0.82 15.86 14.16
N GLN A 182 0.90 15.22 13.01
CA GLN A 182 1.13 15.93 11.76
C GLN A 182 -0.23 16.40 11.25
N ASP A 183 -0.47 17.69 11.24
CA ASP A 183 -1.61 18.27 10.53
C ASP A 183 -1.35 18.14 9.04
N LEU A 184 -1.79 17.02 8.45
CA LEU A 184 -1.83 16.90 7.00
C LEU A 184 -2.89 17.88 6.48
N HIS A 185 -2.46 18.88 5.79
CA HIS A 185 -3.34 19.77 5.03
C HIS A 185 -3.88 19.02 3.80
N LEU A 186 -4.87 18.15 4.03
CA LEU A 186 -5.63 17.56 2.94
C LEU A 186 -6.58 18.62 2.36
N PRO A 187 -6.74 18.66 1.03
CA PRO A 187 -7.75 19.53 0.40
C PRO A 187 -9.15 19.21 0.92
N ASP A 188 -9.91 20.23 1.30
CA ASP A 188 -11.22 20.09 1.93
C ASP A 188 -12.35 20.01 0.88
N MET A 189 -13.41 19.21 1.15
CA MET A 189 -14.63 19.16 0.34
C MET A 189 -15.38 20.50 0.34
N ALA A 190 -15.19 21.33 1.35
CA ALA A 190 -15.73 22.69 1.41
C ALA A 190 -15.22 23.61 0.29
N ASP A 191 -14.05 23.33 -0.30
CA ASP A 191 -13.54 24.09 -1.43
C ASP A 191 -14.31 23.81 -2.74
N VAL A 192 -15.15 22.76 -2.76
CA VAL A 192 -15.92 22.37 -3.95
C VAL A 192 -17.28 23.02 -3.90
N MET A 193 -17.51 23.98 -4.79
CA MET A 193 -18.81 24.64 -4.90
C MET A 193 -19.79 23.81 -5.73
N GLY A 194 -21.00 23.63 -5.22
CA GLY A 194 -22.04 22.81 -5.86
C GLY A 194 -21.69 21.32 -5.89
N GLN A 195 -22.26 20.60 -6.87
CA GLN A 195 -22.02 19.17 -7.10
C GLN A 195 -22.39 18.26 -5.92
N GLU A 196 -23.43 18.62 -5.18
CA GLU A 196 -23.85 17.90 -3.96
C GLU A 196 -24.14 16.40 -4.23
N ASN A 197 -24.71 16.06 -5.40
CA ASN A 197 -24.93 14.67 -5.80
C ASN A 197 -23.60 13.88 -5.94
N VAL A 198 -22.55 14.54 -6.43
CA VAL A 198 -21.23 13.89 -6.58
C VAL A 198 -20.57 13.75 -5.21
N LYS A 199 -20.67 14.76 -4.34
CA LYS A 199 -20.18 14.67 -2.96
C LYS A 199 -20.89 13.55 -2.21
N ARG A 200 -22.22 13.41 -2.35
CA ARG A 200 -23.00 12.31 -1.77
C ARG A 200 -22.54 10.95 -2.29
N ALA A 201 -22.30 10.82 -3.59
CA ALA A 201 -21.75 9.59 -4.16
C ALA A 201 -20.37 9.23 -3.57
N LEU A 202 -19.48 10.24 -3.42
CA LEU A 202 -18.15 10.04 -2.82
C LEU A 202 -18.24 9.70 -1.31
N GLU A 203 -19.20 10.27 -0.58
CA GLU A 203 -19.49 9.91 0.81
C GLU A 203 -19.90 8.43 0.94
N ILE A 204 -20.83 7.97 0.09
CA ILE A 204 -21.26 6.56 0.06
C ILE A 204 -20.08 5.66 -0.28
N ALA A 205 -19.31 6.05 -1.30
CA ALA A 205 -18.12 5.31 -1.71
C ALA A 205 -17.09 5.21 -0.59
N ALA A 206 -16.81 6.29 0.13
CA ALA A 206 -15.90 6.32 1.28
C ALA A 206 -16.42 5.45 2.44
N ALA A 207 -17.72 5.53 2.72
CA ALA A 207 -18.35 4.75 3.78
C ALA A 207 -18.33 3.24 3.51
N GLY A 208 -18.59 2.82 2.26
CA GLY A 208 -18.67 1.41 1.87
C GLY A 208 -17.39 0.81 1.32
N GLY A 209 -16.40 1.63 0.95
CA GLY A 209 -15.21 1.19 0.22
C GLY A 209 -15.49 0.86 -1.25
N HIS A 210 -16.49 1.50 -1.85
CA HIS A 210 -16.94 1.22 -3.21
C HIS A 210 -16.05 1.85 -4.27
N ASN A 211 -15.82 1.12 -5.36
CA ASN A 211 -15.11 1.61 -6.53
C ASN A 211 -15.98 2.58 -7.34
N VAL A 212 -15.38 3.70 -7.80
CA VAL A 212 -16.11 4.80 -8.45
C VAL A 212 -15.54 5.13 -9.82
N LEU A 213 -16.41 5.35 -10.80
CA LEU A 213 -16.09 5.95 -12.08
C LEU A 213 -16.78 7.32 -12.19
N LEU A 214 -15.98 8.38 -12.28
CA LEU A 214 -16.43 9.74 -12.49
C LEU A 214 -16.43 10.04 -14.00
N ILE A 215 -17.59 10.37 -14.56
CA ILE A 215 -17.75 10.68 -15.98
C ILE A 215 -18.23 12.12 -16.13
N GLY A 216 -17.57 12.93 -16.95
CA GLY A 216 -18.00 14.31 -17.15
C GLY A 216 -17.12 15.06 -18.16
N SER A 217 -17.59 16.22 -18.61
CA SER A 217 -16.88 17.06 -19.56
C SER A 217 -15.51 17.54 -19.02
N PRO A 218 -14.59 17.95 -19.91
CA PRO A 218 -13.36 18.60 -19.47
C PRO A 218 -13.65 19.81 -18.59
N GLY A 219 -12.90 19.95 -17.48
CA GLY A 219 -13.10 21.06 -16.53
C GLY A 219 -14.27 20.89 -15.55
N SER A 220 -15.00 19.75 -15.54
CA SER A 220 -16.09 19.50 -14.58
C SER A 220 -15.63 19.24 -13.14
N GLY A 221 -14.31 19.16 -12.87
CA GLY A 221 -13.79 19.01 -11.51
C GLY A 221 -13.56 17.59 -11.03
N LYS A 222 -13.62 16.57 -11.91
CA LYS A 222 -13.44 15.14 -11.58
C LYS A 222 -12.17 14.86 -10.75
N SER A 223 -11.02 15.27 -11.27
CA SER A 223 -9.71 15.07 -10.61
C SER A 223 -9.60 15.89 -9.32
N MET A 224 -10.25 17.06 -9.24
CA MET A 224 -10.32 17.89 -8.05
C MET A 224 -11.11 17.19 -6.93
N LEU A 225 -12.25 16.59 -7.25
CA LEU A 225 -13.07 15.80 -6.33
C LEU A 225 -12.34 14.54 -5.86
N ALA A 226 -11.74 13.79 -6.78
CA ALA A 226 -10.97 12.58 -6.44
C ALA A 226 -9.82 12.87 -5.47
N ARG A 227 -9.09 13.98 -5.64
CA ARG A 227 -8.00 14.40 -4.75
C ARG A 227 -8.45 14.80 -3.34
N ARG A 228 -9.74 15.13 -3.16
CA ARG A 228 -10.34 15.45 -1.85
C ARG A 228 -10.90 14.23 -1.13
N LEU A 229 -11.08 13.11 -1.83
CA LEU A 229 -11.62 11.89 -1.24
C LEU A 229 -10.83 11.38 -0.02
N PRO A 230 -9.49 11.47 0.03
CA PRO A 230 -8.74 11.10 1.23
C PRO A 230 -9.18 11.84 2.50
N SER A 231 -9.68 13.08 2.38
CA SER A 231 -10.10 13.89 3.54
C SER A 231 -11.39 13.41 4.19
N ILE A 232 -12.18 12.59 3.50
CA ILE A 232 -13.45 12.02 4.01
C ILE A 232 -13.37 10.51 4.24
N LEU A 233 -12.26 9.85 3.91
CA LEU A 233 -12.07 8.44 4.23
C LEU A 233 -12.01 8.21 5.75
N PRO A 234 -12.43 7.02 6.22
CA PRO A 234 -12.31 6.67 7.63
C PRO A 234 -10.85 6.61 8.07
N ASP A 235 -10.61 6.91 9.33
CA ASP A 235 -9.27 6.81 9.91
C ASP A 235 -8.72 5.38 9.80
N MET A 236 -7.40 5.25 9.67
CA MET A 236 -6.76 3.95 9.62
C MET A 236 -6.72 3.32 11.02
N THR A 237 -6.98 2.03 11.10
CA THR A 237 -6.68 1.27 12.31
C THR A 237 -5.15 1.09 12.44
N HIS A 238 -4.70 0.75 13.64
CA HIS A 238 -3.27 0.46 13.86
C HIS A 238 -2.79 -0.68 12.94
N GLU A 239 -3.60 -1.72 12.78
CA GLU A 239 -3.29 -2.85 11.91
C GLU A 239 -3.17 -2.43 10.43
N GLU A 240 -4.12 -1.63 9.92
CA GLU A 240 -4.06 -1.07 8.56
C GLU A 240 -2.80 -0.21 8.36
N SER A 241 -2.44 0.61 9.38
CA SER A 241 -1.23 1.45 9.35
C SER A 241 0.03 0.60 9.28
N MET A 242 0.13 -0.45 10.10
CA MET A 242 1.27 -1.37 10.11
C MET A 242 1.41 -2.11 8.77
N GLN A 243 0.34 -2.71 8.25
CA GLN A 243 0.35 -3.42 6.96
C GLN A 243 0.77 -2.50 5.80
N THR A 244 0.26 -1.27 5.80
CA THR A 244 0.63 -0.28 4.77
C THR A 244 2.09 0.12 4.91
N THR A 245 2.56 0.31 6.14
CA THR A 245 3.95 0.68 6.42
C THR A 245 4.93 -0.44 6.02
N GLU A 246 4.59 -1.71 6.21
CA GLU A 246 5.41 -2.84 5.74
C GLU A 246 5.63 -2.77 4.21
N ILE A 247 4.59 -2.45 3.43
CA ILE A 247 4.70 -2.29 1.98
C ILE A 247 5.61 -1.11 1.62
N TYR A 248 5.43 0.03 2.30
CA TYR A 248 6.24 1.25 2.09
C TYR A 248 7.70 1.04 2.51
N SER A 249 7.93 0.29 3.57
CA SER A 249 9.27 -0.11 4.04
C SER A 249 10.02 -0.91 2.97
N VAL A 250 9.41 -1.96 2.43
CA VAL A 250 9.99 -2.78 1.35
C VAL A 250 10.19 -1.96 0.07
N ALA A 251 9.32 -1.00 -0.21
CA ALA A 251 9.47 -0.09 -1.34
C ALA A 251 10.56 0.98 -1.14
N GLY A 252 11.08 1.15 0.09
CA GLY A 252 12.04 2.21 0.45
C GLY A 252 11.41 3.60 0.46
N LEU A 253 10.14 3.69 0.82
CA LEU A 253 9.33 4.92 0.83
C LEU A 253 8.96 5.38 2.25
N THR A 254 9.53 4.80 3.29
CA THR A 254 9.37 5.24 4.68
C THR A 254 10.20 6.50 4.95
N ASP A 255 9.68 7.40 5.78
CA ASP A 255 10.40 8.57 6.26
C ASP A 255 11.02 8.25 7.64
N ALA A 256 12.32 8.49 7.82
CA ALA A 256 13.00 8.27 9.09
C ALA A 256 12.39 9.06 10.27
N ARG A 257 11.76 10.21 10.00
CA ARG A 257 11.13 11.05 11.03
C ARG A 257 9.69 10.62 11.34
N SER A 258 9.00 10.03 10.35
CA SER A 258 7.62 9.57 10.45
C SER A 258 7.49 8.21 9.76
N PRO A 259 8.04 7.14 10.36
CA PRO A 259 8.12 5.83 9.72
C PRO A 259 6.75 5.15 9.57
N LEU A 260 5.77 5.47 10.42
CA LEU A 260 4.44 4.89 10.36
C LEU A 260 3.54 5.67 9.38
N VAL A 261 2.96 4.96 8.41
CA VAL A 261 1.94 5.51 7.52
C VAL A 261 0.62 5.61 8.28
N THR A 262 0.25 6.81 8.69
CA THR A 262 -0.97 7.08 9.49
C THR A 262 -2.15 7.55 8.66
N HIS A 263 -1.95 7.80 7.37
CA HIS A 263 -2.98 8.28 6.45
C HIS A 263 -3.16 7.32 5.30
N ARG A 264 -4.41 7.22 4.83
CA ARG A 264 -4.73 6.37 3.68
C ARG A 264 -4.00 6.86 2.43
N PRO A 265 -3.18 6.02 1.78
CA PRO A 265 -2.44 6.40 0.59
C PRO A 265 -3.36 6.87 -0.54
N PHE A 266 -2.91 7.88 -1.28
CA PHE A 266 -3.52 8.30 -2.54
C PHE A 266 -2.50 8.17 -3.65
N ARG A 267 -2.64 7.13 -4.47
CA ARG A 267 -1.75 6.85 -5.60
C ARG A 267 -2.41 7.25 -6.90
N SER A 268 -1.72 8.03 -7.70
CA SER A 268 -2.24 8.56 -8.97
C SER A 268 -1.18 8.39 -10.07
N PRO A 269 -0.99 7.16 -10.58
CA PRO A 269 -0.07 6.93 -11.68
C PRO A 269 -0.53 7.64 -12.95
N HIS A 270 0.42 8.10 -13.75
CA HIS A 270 0.13 8.67 -15.06
C HIS A 270 -0.40 7.60 -16.02
N HIS A 271 -1.24 7.96 -16.98
CA HIS A 271 -1.85 6.99 -17.93
C HIS A 271 -0.82 6.24 -18.80
N THR A 272 0.42 6.74 -18.90
CA THR A 272 1.54 6.03 -19.56
C THR A 272 2.22 4.98 -18.68
N ALA A 273 1.73 4.74 -17.47
CA ALA A 273 2.31 3.74 -16.57
C ALA A 273 2.26 2.34 -17.18
N SER A 274 3.38 1.63 -17.14
CA SER A 274 3.49 0.26 -17.64
C SER A 274 2.79 -0.74 -16.72
N PRO A 275 2.44 -1.95 -17.20
CA PRO A 275 1.92 -3.03 -16.34
C PRO A 275 2.83 -3.33 -15.14
N VAL A 276 4.16 -3.26 -15.33
CA VAL A 276 5.14 -3.48 -14.27
C VAL A 276 5.12 -2.36 -13.23
N SER A 277 4.93 -1.11 -13.66
CA SER A 277 4.78 0.02 -12.74
C SER A 277 3.51 -0.10 -11.88
N LEU A 278 2.41 -0.58 -12.46
CA LEU A 278 1.15 -0.78 -11.74
C LEU A 278 1.21 -1.98 -10.79
N ALA A 279 1.50 -3.17 -11.31
CA ALA A 279 1.46 -4.41 -10.53
C ALA A 279 2.70 -4.62 -9.66
N GLY A 280 3.80 -4.01 -10.02
CA GLY A 280 5.11 -4.29 -9.45
C GLY A 280 5.90 -5.30 -10.29
N GLY A 281 7.13 -5.50 -9.93
CA GLY A 281 8.06 -6.38 -10.63
C GLY A 281 9.47 -5.85 -10.68
N GLY A 282 10.20 -6.21 -11.72
CA GLY A 282 11.61 -5.93 -11.88
C GLY A 282 12.47 -7.18 -11.70
N THR A 283 13.80 -7.02 -11.77
CA THR A 283 14.77 -8.09 -11.52
C THR A 283 14.73 -8.52 -10.05
N VAL A 284 14.60 -7.53 -9.16
CA VAL A 284 14.22 -7.68 -7.76
C VAL A 284 12.77 -7.22 -7.67
N PRO A 285 11.82 -8.11 -7.35
CA PRO A 285 10.40 -7.76 -7.31
C PRO A 285 10.15 -6.67 -6.26
N ARG A 286 9.63 -5.52 -6.70
CA ARG A 286 9.21 -4.41 -5.82
C ARG A 286 7.71 -4.19 -5.92
N PRO A 287 7.08 -3.68 -4.84
CA PRO A 287 5.68 -3.26 -4.88
C PRO A 287 5.44 -2.22 -5.99
N GLY A 288 4.35 -2.38 -6.75
CA GLY A 288 3.86 -1.40 -7.71
C GLY A 288 2.81 -0.47 -7.11
N GLU A 289 2.27 0.45 -7.92
CA GLU A 289 1.27 1.44 -7.50
C GLU A 289 0.02 0.79 -6.89
N ILE A 290 -0.36 -0.40 -7.36
CA ILE A 290 -1.48 -1.19 -6.83
C ILE A 290 -1.25 -1.57 -5.37
N SER A 291 -0.07 -2.10 -5.03
CA SER A 291 0.28 -2.45 -3.65
C SER A 291 0.53 -1.21 -2.78
N LEU A 292 1.13 -0.15 -3.35
CA LEU A 292 1.32 1.12 -2.66
C LEU A 292 0.00 1.84 -2.34
N ALA A 293 -1.09 1.51 -3.06
CA ALA A 293 -2.43 2.01 -2.77
C ALA A 293 -3.16 1.20 -1.67
N HIS A 294 -2.54 0.17 -1.10
CA HIS A 294 -3.15 -0.68 -0.08
C HIS A 294 -3.73 0.13 1.07
N ASN A 295 -4.95 -0.19 1.51
CA ASN A 295 -5.75 0.53 2.50
C ASN A 295 -6.05 2.01 2.14
N GLY A 296 -5.88 2.40 0.88
CA GLY A 296 -6.06 3.76 0.38
C GLY A 296 -6.81 3.80 -0.94
N ILE A 297 -6.40 4.73 -1.80
CA ILE A 297 -7.02 5.02 -3.10
C ILE A 297 -6.00 4.82 -4.21
N LEU A 298 -6.41 4.09 -5.26
CA LEU A 298 -5.77 4.12 -6.56
C LEU A 298 -6.63 4.97 -7.50
N PHE A 299 -6.12 6.15 -7.88
CA PHE A 299 -6.81 7.07 -8.78
C PHE A 299 -6.24 6.96 -10.19
N LEU A 300 -7.09 6.62 -11.15
CA LEU A 300 -6.76 6.55 -12.57
C LEU A 300 -7.50 7.67 -13.32
N ASP A 301 -6.79 8.74 -13.61
CA ASP A 301 -7.31 9.83 -14.45
C ASP A 301 -7.20 9.47 -15.93
N GLU A 302 -8.13 9.95 -16.75
CA GLU A 302 -8.17 9.66 -18.18
C GLU A 302 -8.16 8.14 -18.47
N LEU A 303 -9.00 7.37 -17.75
CA LEU A 303 -9.02 5.90 -17.78
C LEU A 303 -8.92 5.28 -19.18
N PRO A 304 -9.60 5.77 -20.26
CA PRO A 304 -9.48 5.21 -21.61
C PRO A 304 -8.12 5.44 -22.29
N GLU A 305 -7.24 6.27 -21.72
CA GLU A 305 -5.91 6.53 -22.30
C GLU A 305 -4.83 5.59 -21.77
N PHE A 306 -5.14 4.80 -20.72
CA PHE A 306 -4.25 3.75 -20.26
C PHE A 306 -4.16 2.61 -21.27
N ASP A 307 -2.98 2.00 -21.35
CA ASP A 307 -2.78 0.76 -22.10
C ASP A 307 -3.70 -0.35 -21.56
N LYS A 308 -4.34 -1.08 -22.47
CA LYS A 308 -5.24 -2.19 -22.12
C LYS A 308 -4.54 -3.25 -21.25
N SER A 309 -3.28 -3.56 -21.55
CA SER A 309 -2.48 -4.51 -20.76
C SER A 309 -2.22 -4.03 -19.33
N ALA A 310 -2.09 -2.71 -19.13
CA ALA A 310 -1.94 -2.09 -17.81
C ALA A 310 -3.24 -2.19 -17.01
N LEU A 311 -4.40 -1.89 -17.64
CA LEU A 311 -5.71 -2.01 -17.00
C LEU A 311 -6.07 -3.47 -16.64
N GLU A 312 -5.66 -4.44 -17.43
CA GLU A 312 -5.91 -5.87 -17.14
C GLU A 312 -5.19 -6.33 -15.86
N THR A 313 -4.09 -5.68 -15.45
CA THR A 313 -3.40 -6.01 -14.17
C THR A 313 -4.24 -5.70 -12.93
N LEU A 314 -5.28 -4.87 -13.04
CA LEU A 314 -6.18 -4.52 -11.94
C LEU A 314 -7.20 -5.63 -11.62
N ARG A 315 -7.41 -6.59 -12.54
CA ARG A 315 -8.52 -7.56 -12.40
C ARG A 315 -8.36 -8.44 -11.17
N GLN A 316 -7.18 -9.02 -10.97
CA GLN A 316 -6.90 -9.86 -9.81
C GLN A 316 -6.96 -9.06 -8.51
N PRO A 317 -6.26 -7.91 -8.36
CA PRO A 317 -6.33 -7.11 -7.15
C PRO A 317 -7.73 -6.70 -6.72
N LEU A 318 -8.60 -6.36 -7.68
CA LEU A 318 -9.99 -5.96 -7.41
C LEU A 318 -10.89 -7.14 -6.99
N GLU A 319 -10.52 -8.38 -7.30
CA GLU A 319 -11.27 -9.58 -6.87
C GLU A 319 -10.69 -10.18 -5.59
N ASP A 320 -9.38 -10.39 -5.58
CA ASP A 320 -8.72 -11.18 -4.54
C ASP A 320 -8.13 -10.31 -3.42
N GLY A 321 -8.00 -8.99 -3.64
CA GLY A 321 -7.33 -8.07 -2.70
C GLY A 321 -5.82 -8.31 -2.58
N VAL A 322 -5.23 -9.01 -3.56
CA VAL A 322 -3.79 -9.28 -3.64
C VAL A 322 -3.31 -9.16 -5.08
N VAL A 323 -2.04 -8.82 -5.23
CA VAL A 323 -1.34 -8.90 -6.52
C VAL A 323 -0.24 -9.93 -6.43
N THR A 324 -0.18 -10.83 -7.42
CA THR A 324 0.84 -11.88 -7.50
C THR A 324 1.80 -11.59 -8.64
N ILE A 325 3.08 -11.43 -8.31
CA ILE A 325 4.17 -11.22 -9.26
C ILE A 325 4.93 -12.52 -9.39
N THR A 326 4.79 -13.20 -10.53
CA THR A 326 5.51 -14.45 -10.81
C THR A 326 6.75 -14.16 -11.67
N ARG A 327 7.90 -14.69 -11.26
CA ARG A 327 9.19 -14.61 -11.98
C ARG A 327 9.90 -15.96 -11.92
N ALA A 328 10.94 -16.14 -12.71
CA ALA A 328 11.76 -17.35 -12.69
C ALA A 328 12.38 -17.63 -11.31
N ALA A 329 12.62 -16.58 -10.51
CA ALA A 329 13.16 -16.68 -9.15
C ALA A 329 12.13 -17.01 -8.08
N GLY A 330 10.82 -17.03 -8.40
CA GLY A 330 9.73 -17.31 -7.45
C GLY A 330 8.49 -16.46 -7.68
N SER A 331 7.50 -16.66 -6.82
CA SER A 331 6.25 -15.89 -6.81
C SER A 331 6.19 -15.05 -5.54
N LEU A 332 5.84 -13.78 -5.70
CA LEU A 332 5.64 -12.81 -4.63
C LEU A 332 4.19 -12.38 -4.62
N THR A 333 3.50 -12.55 -3.51
CA THR A 333 2.13 -12.06 -3.31
C THR A 333 2.15 -10.87 -2.34
N LEU A 334 1.57 -9.77 -2.77
CA LEU A 334 1.47 -8.51 -2.03
C LEU A 334 0.00 -8.18 -1.76
N PRO A 335 -0.35 -7.68 -0.58
CA PRO A 335 -1.70 -7.19 -0.30
C PRO A 335 -1.99 -5.94 -1.16
N SER A 336 -3.23 -5.84 -1.63
CA SER A 336 -3.67 -4.78 -2.54
C SER A 336 -5.16 -4.48 -2.41
N ARG A 337 -5.64 -4.34 -1.17
CA ARG A 337 -7.01 -3.86 -0.90
C ARG A 337 -7.02 -2.34 -1.00
N PHE A 338 -7.62 -1.80 -2.03
CA PHE A 338 -7.71 -0.36 -2.28
C PHE A 338 -9.07 -0.01 -2.84
N MET A 339 -9.45 1.24 -2.73
CA MET A 339 -10.59 1.83 -3.41
C MET A 339 -10.14 2.33 -4.78
N LEU A 340 -10.71 1.77 -5.85
CA LEU A 340 -10.44 2.24 -7.21
C LEU A 340 -11.32 3.44 -7.52
N VAL A 341 -10.70 4.57 -7.84
CA VAL A 341 -11.37 5.77 -8.34
C VAL A 341 -10.86 6.04 -9.74
N CYS A 342 -11.78 6.10 -10.71
CA CYS A 342 -11.44 6.38 -12.08
C CYS A 342 -12.12 7.69 -12.52
N ALA A 343 -11.47 8.42 -13.42
CA ALA A 343 -12.08 9.56 -14.09
C ALA A 343 -11.94 9.43 -15.59
N MET A 344 -12.98 9.83 -16.32
CA MET A 344 -12.96 9.84 -17.78
C MET A 344 -13.87 10.91 -18.36
N ASN A 345 -13.62 11.26 -19.60
CA ASN A 345 -14.53 12.05 -20.39
C ASN A 345 -15.59 11.15 -21.07
N PRO A 346 -16.77 11.67 -21.44
CA PRO A 346 -17.83 10.86 -22.06
C PRO A 346 -17.52 10.45 -23.51
N CYS A 347 -16.56 11.09 -24.16
CA CYS A 347 -16.06 10.77 -25.49
C CYS A 347 -14.69 11.41 -25.71
N ARG A 348 -14.05 11.17 -26.86
CA ARG A 348 -12.73 11.71 -27.18
C ARG A 348 -12.68 13.25 -27.18
N CYS A 349 -13.72 13.95 -27.66
CA CYS A 349 -13.78 15.41 -27.59
C CYS A 349 -14.25 15.93 -26.23
N GLY A 350 -14.81 15.05 -25.37
CA GLY A 350 -15.22 15.35 -24.01
C GLY A 350 -16.63 15.92 -23.84
N TRP A 351 -17.39 16.12 -24.92
CA TRP A 351 -18.66 16.87 -24.87
C TRP A 351 -19.91 16.04 -25.23
N TYR A 352 -19.81 14.72 -25.32
CA TYR A 352 -20.97 13.87 -25.61
C TYR A 352 -22.01 13.98 -24.48
N GLY A 353 -23.28 14.16 -24.86
CA GLY A 353 -24.39 14.38 -23.91
C GLY A 353 -24.41 15.75 -23.22
N HIS A 354 -23.45 16.65 -23.51
CA HIS A 354 -23.45 17.97 -22.88
C HIS A 354 -24.47 18.90 -23.53
N PRO A 355 -25.27 19.69 -22.75
CA PRO A 355 -26.32 20.57 -23.28
C PRO A 355 -25.85 21.62 -24.30
N SER A 356 -24.57 21.96 -24.28
CA SER A 356 -23.99 22.96 -25.20
C SER A 356 -23.94 22.52 -26.66
N GLY A 357 -24.19 21.26 -26.98
CA GLY A 357 -24.11 20.73 -28.35
C GLY A 357 -22.72 20.75 -29.01
N ARG A 358 -21.63 20.91 -28.19
CA ARG A 358 -20.25 21.00 -28.67
C ARG A 358 -19.65 19.68 -29.13
N CYS A 359 -20.34 18.56 -28.93
CA CYS A 359 -19.81 17.26 -29.31
C CYS A 359 -19.71 17.14 -30.83
N THR A 360 -18.53 16.81 -31.33
CA THR A 360 -18.25 16.58 -32.77
C THR A 360 -18.05 15.09 -33.09
N CYS A 361 -18.17 14.21 -32.12
CA CYS A 361 -17.96 12.77 -32.28
C CYS A 361 -19.22 12.11 -32.87
N SER A 362 -19.02 11.21 -33.83
CA SER A 362 -20.08 10.28 -34.25
C SER A 362 -20.32 9.23 -33.20
N GLU A 363 -21.49 8.58 -33.22
CA GLU A 363 -21.81 7.48 -32.29
C GLU A 363 -20.76 6.36 -32.33
N ALA A 364 -20.29 5.97 -33.53
CA ALA A 364 -19.22 4.99 -33.67
C ALA A 364 -17.90 5.42 -33.03
N GLN A 365 -17.57 6.72 -33.03
CA GLN A 365 -16.37 7.23 -32.35
C GLN A 365 -16.53 7.20 -30.82
N VAL A 366 -17.73 7.48 -30.31
CA VAL A 366 -18.04 7.37 -28.88
C VAL A 366 -17.92 5.91 -28.42
N GLU A 367 -18.55 4.99 -29.18
CA GLU A 367 -18.51 3.57 -28.90
C GLU A 367 -17.07 3.01 -28.91
N ASN A 368 -16.27 3.36 -29.93
CA ASN A 368 -14.86 2.96 -30.00
C ASN A 368 -14.02 3.51 -28.85
N TYR A 369 -14.33 4.71 -28.36
CA TYR A 369 -13.68 5.28 -27.20
C TYR A 369 -14.02 4.51 -25.92
N MET A 370 -15.30 4.16 -25.73
CA MET A 370 -15.77 3.38 -24.60
C MET A 370 -15.23 1.95 -24.59
N ARG A 371 -15.09 1.31 -25.75
CA ARG A 371 -14.53 -0.04 -25.91
C ARG A 371 -13.05 -0.16 -25.53
N ARG A 372 -12.33 0.94 -25.29
CA ARG A 372 -10.97 0.91 -24.73
C ARG A 372 -10.95 0.33 -23.30
N ILE A 373 -12.05 0.55 -22.56
CA ILE A 373 -12.22 -0.04 -21.23
C ILE A 373 -12.89 -1.40 -21.39
N SER A 374 -12.30 -2.44 -20.84
CA SER A 374 -12.90 -3.78 -20.92
C SER A 374 -14.18 -3.87 -20.08
N GLY A 375 -15.21 -4.57 -20.59
CA GLY A 375 -16.44 -4.83 -19.85
C GLY A 375 -16.18 -5.44 -18.47
N PRO A 376 -15.29 -6.45 -18.35
CA PRO A 376 -14.93 -7.01 -17.05
C PRO A 376 -14.34 -6.02 -16.05
N LEU A 377 -13.64 -4.97 -16.47
CA LEU A 377 -13.16 -3.91 -15.58
C LEU A 377 -14.31 -3.00 -15.14
N LEU A 378 -15.17 -2.56 -16.08
CA LEU A 378 -16.37 -1.77 -15.76
C LEU A 378 -17.30 -2.53 -14.79
N ASP A 379 -17.42 -3.83 -14.95
CA ASP A 379 -18.16 -4.67 -14.02
C ASP A 379 -17.59 -4.66 -12.60
N ARG A 380 -16.32 -4.31 -12.38
CA ARG A 380 -15.69 -4.22 -11.06
C ARG A 380 -15.78 -2.84 -10.43
N ILE A 381 -16.28 -1.87 -11.16
CA ILE A 381 -16.59 -0.54 -10.61
C ILE A 381 -18.04 -0.54 -10.13
N ASP A 382 -18.24 -0.19 -8.86
CA ASP A 382 -19.55 -0.27 -8.22
C ASP A 382 -20.45 0.89 -8.60
N MET A 383 -19.90 2.10 -8.65
CA MET A 383 -20.65 3.34 -8.86
C MET A 383 -20.18 4.06 -10.13
N HIS A 384 -21.15 4.45 -10.96
CA HIS A 384 -20.93 5.32 -12.11
C HIS A 384 -21.57 6.67 -11.83
N VAL A 385 -20.79 7.73 -11.73
CA VAL A 385 -21.21 9.04 -11.28
C VAL A 385 -20.99 10.06 -12.39
N GLU A 386 -22.07 10.66 -12.86
CA GLU A 386 -21.99 11.78 -13.79
C GLU A 386 -21.61 13.07 -13.04
N VAL A 387 -20.55 13.73 -13.51
CA VAL A 387 -20.04 14.98 -12.93
C VAL A 387 -20.44 16.13 -13.88
N PRO A 388 -21.52 16.85 -13.58
CA PRO A 388 -21.97 17.96 -14.42
C PRO A 388 -20.98 19.11 -14.40
N SER A 389 -20.96 19.91 -15.46
CA SER A 389 -20.25 21.20 -15.44
C SER A 389 -20.89 22.13 -14.40
N VAL A 390 -20.05 22.84 -13.66
CA VAL A 390 -20.53 23.79 -12.66
C VAL A 390 -21.12 25.01 -13.38
N GLU A 391 -22.37 25.32 -13.07
CA GLU A 391 -23.03 26.52 -13.58
C GLU A 391 -22.46 27.78 -12.90
N TYR A 392 -22.35 28.87 -13.64
CA TYR A 392 -21.82 30.13 -13.14
C TYR A 392 -22.57 30.65 -11.89
N ASP A 393 -23.90 30.46 -11.86
CA ASP A 393 -24.73 30.88 -10.73
C ASP A 393 -24.47 30.06 -9.46
N ALA A 394 -24.12 28.77 -9.60
CA ALA A 394 -23.71 27.94 -8.48
C ALA A 394 -22.36 28.41 -7.86
N MET A 395 -21.45 28.93 -8.69
CA MET A 395 -20.19 29.53 -8.22
C MET A 395 -20.41 30.84 -7.44
N ARG A 396 -21.49 31.57 -7.72
CA ARG A 396 -21.82 32.84 -7.03
C ARG A 396 -22.57 32.67 -5.73
N ARG A 397 -23.27 31.54 -5.56
CA ARG A 397 -24.01 31.25 -4.33
C ARG A 397 -23.00 30.98 -3.21
N ARG A 398 -22.88 31.91 -2.26
CA ARG A 398 -22.07 31.80 -1.03
C ARG A 398 -22.70 30.89 0.03
N THR A 399 -23.34 29.78 -0.36
CA THR A 399 -23.68 28.74 0.62
C THR A 399 -22.35 28.12 1.05
N GLN A 400 -22.08 28.10 2.34
CA GLN A 400 -20.88 27.41 2.84
C GLN A 400 -21.04 25.92 2.56
N PRO A 401 -20.20 25.32 1.70
CA PRO A 401 -20.25 23.89 1.46
C PRO A 401 -19.88 23.14 2.75
N GLU A 402 -20.37 21.92 2.85
CA GLU A 402 -20.08 21.06 3.99
C GLU A 402 -18.59 20.70 4.04
N SER A 403 -17.96 20.79 5.21
CA SER A 403 -16.55 20.48 5.40
C SER A 403 -16.29 18.96 5.37
N SER A 404 -15.10 18.58 4.96
CA SER A 404 -14.63 17.19 5.01
C SER A 404 -14.76 16.57 6.41
N ALA A 405 -14.57 17.35 7.45
CA ALA A 405 -14.69 16.88 8.84
C ALA A 405 -16.09 16.39 9.17
N VAL A 406 -17.15 17.09 8.71
CA VAL A 406 -18.55 16.70 8.94
C VAL A 406 -18.88 15.44 8.15
N ILE A 407 -18.48 15.37 6.87
CA ILE A 407 -18.68 14.17 6.03
C ILE A 407 -17.95 12.98 6.65
N ARG A 408 -16.69 13.14 7.06
CA ARG A 408 -15.88 12.08 7.68
C ARG A 408 -16.51 11.57 8.98
N ALA A 409 -17.13 12.41 9.77
CA ALA A 409 -17.84 11.98 10.98
C ALA A 409 -18.98 11.00 10.67
N ARG A 410 -19.77 11.25 9.61
CA ARG A 410 -20.83 10.31 9.15
C ARG A 410 -20.22 9.03 8.57
N VAL A 411 -19.15 9.14 7.79
CA VAL A 411 -18.43 7.98 7.25
C VAL A 411 -17.89 7.11 8.38
N ASN A 412 -17.28 7.69 9.40
CA ASN A 412 -16.77 6.95 10.57
C ASN A 412 -17.92 6.25 11.32
N ALA A 413 -19.07 6.92 11.53
CA ALA A 413 -20.23 6.31 12.17
C ALA A 413 -20.74 5.08 11.39
N ALA A 414 -20.87 5.18 10.07
CA ALA A 414 -21.24 4.05 9.22
C ALA A 414 -20.22 2.91 9.28
N ARG A 415 -18.92 3.24 9.37
CA ARG A 415 -17.84 2.23 9.50
C ARG A 415 -17.84 1.51 10.83
N GLU A 416 -18.21 2.17 11.92
CA GLU A 416 -18.37 1.49 13.22
C GLU A 416 -19.52 0.49 13.19
N ILE A 417 -20.64 0.79 12.49
CA ILE A 417 -21.73 -0.18 12.26
C ILE A 417 -21.21 -1.39 11.48
N GLN A 418 -20.45 -1.17 10.40
CA GLN A 418 -19.86 -2.23 9.59
C GLN A 418 -18.85 -3.07 10.38
N LYS A 419 -18.01 -2.43 11.16
CA LYS A 419 -17.04 -3.09 12.05
C LYS A 419 -17.71 -4.01 13.06
N ALA A 420 -18.82 -3.56 13.67
CA ALA A 420 -19.60 -4.39 14.56
C ALA A 420 -20.25 -5.58 13.82
N ARG A 421 -20.82 -5.34 12.64
CA ARG A 421 -21.42 -6.38 11.76
C ARG A 421 -20.42 -7.45 11.35
N PHE A 422 -19.19 -7.08 11.04
CA PHE A 422 -18.16 -7.97 10.51
C PHE A 422 -17.13 -8.43 11.55
N SER A 423 -17.45 -8.24 12.83
CA SER A 423 -16.58 -8.69 13.93
C SER A 423 -16.31 -10.20 13.81
N GLY A 424 -15.02 -10.58 13.77
CA GLY A 424 -14.58 -11.97 13.62
C GLY A 424 -14.65 -12.53 12.19
N ILE A 425 -15.10 -11.75 11.18
CA ILE A 425 -15.26 -12.22 9.79
C ILE A 425 -14.04 -11.84 8.91
N GLY A 426 -13.24 -10.86 9.31
CA GLY A 426 -12.01 -10.46 8.60
C GLY A 426 -12.22 -9.55 7.38
N ILE A 427 -13.38 -8.89 7.26
CA ILE A 427 -13.61 -7.82 6.29
C ILE A 427 -13.89 -6.49 7.01
N SER A 428 -13.56 -5.37 6.36
CA SER A 428 -13.63 -4.04 6.97
C SER A 428 -14.79 -3.18 6.46
N CYS A 429 -15.44 -3.57 5.36
CA CYS A 429 -16.49 -2.74 4.75
C CYS A 429 -17.44 -3.55 3.85
N ASN A 430 -18.58 -2.92 3.52
CA ASN A 430 -19.64 -3.56 2.75
C ASN A 430 -19.21 -3.97 1.33
N ALA A 431 -18.28 -3.25 0.69
CA ALA A 431 -17.79 -3.61 -0.65
C ALA A 431 -17.16 -5.01 -0.71
N TYR A 432 -16.63 -5.50 0.42
CA TYR A 432 -15.98 -6.82 0.50
C TYR A 432 -16.93 -7.98 0.91
N MET A 433 -18.23 -7.72 1.08
CA MET A 433 -19.19 -8.79 1.38
C MET A 433 -19.19 -9.85 0.27
N THR A 434 -19.17 -11.11 0.67
CA THR A 434 -19.38 -12.24 -0.24
C THR A 434 -20.86 -12.42 -0.58
N PRO A 435 -21.23 -13.17 -1.63
CA PRO A 435 -22.65 -13.46 -1.92
C PRO A 435 -23.43 -14.06 -0.74
N ALA A 436 -22.79 -14.92 0.05
CA ALA A 436 -23.41 -15.48 1.26
C ALA A 436 -23.72 -14.40 2.32
N MET A 437 -22.82 -13.42 2.49
CA MET A 437 -23.04 -12.29 3.40
C MET A 437 -24.10 -11.32 2.89
N ILE A 438 -24.22 -11.14 1.58
CA ILE A 438 -25.28 -10.32 0.99
C ILE A 438 -26.64 -10.93 1.34
N GLY A 439 -26.82 -12.25 1.20
CA GLY A 439 -28.04 -12.95 1.62
C GLY A 439 -28.33 -12.88 3.12
N GLN A 440 -27.31 -12.59 3.96
CA GLN A 440 -27.48 -12.48 5.41
C GLN A 440 -27.77 -11.03 5.87
N PHE A 441 -27.17 -10.03 5.22
CA PHE A 441 -27.14 -8.64 5.71
C PHE A 441 -27.87 -7.64 4.81
N CYS A 442 -28.36 -8.08 3.64
CA CYS A 442 -28.96 -7.20 2.64
C CYS A 442 -30.40 -7.62 2.28
N ASP A 443 -31.16 -8.14 3.26
CA ASP A 443 -32.56 -8.50 3.04
C ASP A 443 -33.38 -7.29 2.60
N LEU A 444 -34.25 -7.51 1.62
CA LEU A 444 -35.19 -6.51 1.11
C LEU A 444 -36.63 -6.80 1.60
N ASP A 445 -37.37 -5.75 1.83
CA ASP A 445 -38.83 -5.86 2.02
C ASP A 445 -39.54 -6.14 0.68
N PRO A 446 -40.82 -6.54 0.67
CA PRO A 446 -41.54 -6.81 -0.58
C PRO A 446 -41.66 -5.61 -1.54
N ALA A 447 -41.46 -4.37 -1.06
CA ALA A 447 -41.44 -3.18 -1.91
C ALA A 447 -40.06 -3.02 -2.57
N GLY A 448 -39.00 -3.25 -1.82
CA GLY A 448 -37.62 -3.31 -2.33
C GLY A 448 -37.42 -4.41 -3.37
N GLU A 449 -37.98 -5.61 -3.11
CA GLU A 449 -37.92 -6.72 -4.09
C GLU A 449 -38.56 -6.36 -5.43
N ARG A 450 -39.76 -5.74 -5.41
CA ARG A 450 -40.42 -5.27 -6.63
C ARG A 450 -39.63 -4.19 -7.36
N LEU A 451 -39.00 -3.29 -6.59
CA LEU A 451 -38.16 -2.23 -7.16
C LEU A 451 -36.89 -2.82 -7.82
N MET A 452 -36.23 -3.78 -7.15
CA MET A 452 -35.06 -4.47 -7.66
C MET A 452 -35.39 -5.26 -8.93
N GLN A 453 -36.48 -6.00 -8.94
CA GLN A 453 -36.94 -6.75 -10.11
C GLN A 453 -37.23 -5.81 -11.29
N GLY A 454 -37.94 -4.70 -11.05
CA GLY A 454 -38.18 -3.69 -12.08
C GLY A 454 -36.92 -3.05 -12.65
N ALA A 455 -35.87 -2.84 -11.82
CA ALA A 455 -34.58 -2.37 -12.27
C ALA A 455 -33.83 -3.45 -13.07
N PHE A 456 -33.87 -4.71 -12.61
CA PHE A 456 -33.23 -5.85 -13.29
C PHE A 456 -33.75 -6.01 -14.72
N ASP A 457 -35.08 -5.99 -14.90
CA ASP A 457 -35.73 -6.16 -16.19
C ASP A 457 -35.47 -4.97 -17.15
N ARG A 458 -35.56 -3.74 -16.65
CA ARG A 458 -35.38 -2.52 -17.49
C ARG A 458 -33.95 -2.22 -17.89
N MET A 459 -33.02 -2.52 -17.00
CA MET A 459 -31.60 -2.17 -17.18
C MET A 459 -30.76 -3.35 -17.69
N GLY A 460 -31.31 -4.56 -17.80
CA GLY A 460 -30.58 -5.75 -18.19
C GLY A 460 -29.43 -6.07 -17.21
N LEU A 461 -29.70 -5.96 -15.91
CA LEU A 461 -28.69 -6.16 -14.88
C LEU A 461 -28.20 -7.61 -14.86
N THR A 462 -26.93 -7.80 -14.51
CA THR A 462 -26.35 -9.11 -14.24
C THR A 462 -26.44 -9.44 -12.74
N GLY A 463 -26.25 -10.71 -12.35
CA GLY A 463 -26.17 -11.09 -10.94
C GLY A 463 -25.08 -10.30 -10.17
N ARG A 464 -23.95 -9.99 -10.82
CA ARG A 464 -22.89 -9.15 -10.22
C ARG A 464 -23.36 -7.72 -9.98
N SER A 465 -24.13 -7.15 -10.91
CA SER A 465 -24.69 -5.80 -10.75
C SER A 465 -25.73 -5.76 -9.63
N HIS A 466 -26.56 -6.79 -9.49
CA HIS A 466 -27.49 -6.97 -8.39
C HIS A 466 -26.77 -6.92 -7.03
N ASP A 467 -25.76 -7.75 -6.85
CA ASP A 467 -24.99 -7.83 -5.60
C ASP A 467 -24.34 -6.49 -5.22
N ARG A 468 -23.86 -5.72 -6.22
CA ARG A 468 -23.29 -4.39 -5.97
C ARG A 468 -24.33 -3.38 -5.53
N ILE A 469 -25.49 -3.38 -6.18
CA ILE A 469 -26.60 -2.50 -5.78
C ILE A 469 -26.97 -2.79 -4.33
N LEU A 470 -27.06 -4.06 -3.91
CA LEU A 470 -27.34 -4.41 -2.53
C LEU A 470 -26.28 -3.96 -1.54
N ARG A 471 -24.99 -4.12 -1.87
CA ARG A 471 -23.90 -3.61 -1.03
C ARG A 471 -23.94 -2.09 -0.87
N MET A 472 -24.23 -1.36 -1.96
CA MET A 472 -24.41 0.09 -1.91
C MET A 472 -25.64 0.50 -1.10
N ALA A 473 -26.78 -0.16 -1.31
CA ALA A 473 -28.00 0.10 -0.55
C ALA A 473 -27.79 -0.15 0.96
N ARG A 474 -27.03 -1.21 1.33
CA ARG A 474 -26.64 -1.45 2.71
C ARG A 474 -25.76 -0.32 3.25
N THR A 475 -24.85 0.20 2.45
CA THR A 475 -23.98 1.32 2.85
C THR A 475 -24.77 2.61 3.06
N ILE A 476 -25.76 2.89 2.19
CA ILE A 476 -26.64 4.04 2.32
C ILE A 476 -27.46 3.92 3.60
N ALA A 477 -28.01 2.74 3.87
CA ALA A 477 -28.73 2.47 5.11
C ALA A 477 -27.84 2.62 6.36
N ASP A 478 -26.57 2.20 6.31
CA ASP A 478 -25.60 2.39 7.41
C ASP A 478 -25.31 3.87 7.66
N LEU A 479 -25.19 4.69 6.59
CA LEU A 479 -24.99 6.13 6.70
C LEU A 479 -26.18 6.84 7.35
N GLU A 480 -27.40 6.29 7.20
CA GLU A 480 -28.61 6.79 7.83
C GLU A 480 -28.91 6.14 9.18
N GLY A 481 -28.07 5.22 9.65
CA GLY A 481 -28.26 4.48 10.89
C GLY A 481 -29.47 3.53 10.85
N SER A 482 -29.92 3.12 9.66
CA SER A 482 -31.08 2.23 9.48
C SER A 482 -30.66 0.75 9.58
N GLU A 483 -31.36 -0.03 10.38
CA GLU A 483 -31.12 -1.48 10.49
C GLU A 483 -31.53 -2.22 9.20
N ALA A 484 -32.62 -1.80 8.55
CA ALA A 484 -33.13 -2.40 7.32
C ALA A 484 -32.79 -1.56 6.09
N ILE A 485 -32.66 -2.22 4.95
CA ILE A 485 -32.58 -1.54 3.65
C ILE A 485 -33.99 -1.15 3.23
N ARG A 486 -34.28 0.15 3.17
CA ARG A 486 -35.56 0.69 2.71
C ARG A 486 -35.55 0.87 1.18
N PRO A 487 -36.75 1.00 0.54
CA PRO A 487 -36.88 1.24 -0.89
C PRO A 487 -36.16 2.50 -1.39
N ASP A 488 -36.07 3.55 -0.57
CA ASP A 488 -35.36 4.79 -0.87
C ASP A 488 -33.83 4.58 -0.97
N HIS A 489 -33.25 3.79 -0.05
CA HIS A 489 -31.84 3.40 -0.11
C HIS A 489 -31.52 2.61 -1.38
N LEU A 490 -32.41 1.70 -1.74
CA LEU A 490 -32.27 0.89 -2.95
C LEU A 490 -32.41 1.74 -4.22
N ALA A 491 -33.35 2.68 -4.25
CA ALA A 491 -33.54 3.60 -5.37
C ALA A 491 -32.30 4.47 -5.61
N GLU A 492 -31.71 5.02 -4.53
CA GLU A 492 -30.43 5.78 -4.61
C GLU A 492 -29.31 4.89 -5.16
N ALA A 493 -29.16 3.66 -4.68
CA ALA A 493 -28.14 2.74 -5.14
C ALA A 493 -28.28 2.36 -6.63
N ILE A 494 -29.51 2.17 -7.12
CA ILE A 494 -29.81 1.87 -8.53
C ILE A 494 -29.38 3.04 -9.44
N GLN A 495 -29.54 4.29 -9.00
CA GLN A 495 -29.15 5.46 -9.81
C GLN A 495 -27.66 5.43 -10.17
N TYR A 496 -26.78 4.99 -9.27
CA TYR A 496 -25.34 4.89 -9.53
C TYR A 496 -24.95 3.79 -10.52
N ARG A 497 -25.89 2.97 -10.98
CA ARG A 497 -25.70 1.96 -12.05
C ARG A 497 -26.44 2.30 -13.34
N SER A 498 -27.26 3.36 -13.36
CA SER A 498 -28.17 3.69 -14.46
C SER A 498 -27.58 4.68 -15.48
N THR A 499 -26.27 4.93 -15.46
CA THR A 499 -25.62 5.95 -16.31
C THR A 499 -25.88 5.68 -17.80
N SER A 500 -26.53 6.64 -18.47
CA SER A 500 -26.93 6.54 -19.90
C SER A 500 -25.74 6.50 -20.86
N ILE A 501 -24.59 7.02 -20.44
CA ILE A 501 -23.37 7.15 -21.26
C ILE A 501 -22.67 5.79 -21.48
N LEU A 502 -22.92 4.80 -20.63
CA LEU A 502 -22.30 3.47 -20.71
C LEU A 502 -23.22 2.40 -21.34
N LYS A 503 -24.40 2.80 -21.79
CA LYS A 503 -25.35 1.97 -22.55
C LYS A 503 -25.11 2.22 -24.07
#